data_6573a8b3ba33dc8bc5a0f0cea8a6bbfd
#
_entry.id   6573a8b3ba33dc8bc5a0f0cea8a6bbfd
#
_cell.length_a   1.000
_cell.length_b   1.000
_cell.length_c   1.000
_cell.angle_alpha   90.00
_cell.angle_beta   90.00
_cell.angle_gamma   90.00
#
_symmetry.space_group_name_H-M   'P 1'
#
loop_
_entity.id
_entity.type
_entity.pdbx_description
1 polymer ?
#
loop_
_entity_poly.entity_id
_entity_poly.type
_entity_poly.pdbx_seq_one_letter_code
_entity_poly.pdbx_strand_id
1 'polypeptide(L)'
;MLSYDESLKILKETDALLEGHFILSSGLHSNQYVQCAKLLSYPQKAEIICSSLCKKINENFNKIDIILSPAIGGIVVGYEVGRQLGRETIFAERSNGSLILRRDFKIEENLNVLIVEDVITTGKSVSECAKIVEINKAKLLGYACIIDRSNKEVLINNKIVSLIKLEIKTFKENELPDELKKIAPIKPGSSNPSKWKKKDLA
;
A
#
# COMPACT_ATOMS: atom_id res chain seq x y z
N MET A 1 17.76 -10.15 0.35
CA MET A 1 16.86 -8.98 0.16
C MET A 1 16.81 -8.73 -1.33
N LEU A 2 15.61 -8.55 -1.90
CA LEU A 2 15.48 -8.20 -3.32
C LEU A 2 16.09 -6.81 -3.57
N SER A 3 16.74 -6.65 -4.73
CA SER A 3 17.11 -5.36 -5.26
C SER A 3 15.87 -4.57 -5.71
N TYR A 4 16.07 -3.29 -6.02
CA TYR A 4 15.02 -2.45 -6.60
C TYR A 4 14.49 -3.04 -7.92
N ASP A 5 15.38 -3.45 -8.82
CA ASP A 5 15.03 -3.98 -10.15
C ASP A 5 14.31 -5.33 -10.06
N GLU A 6 14.75 -6.22 -9.17
CA GLU A 6 14.05 -7.49 -8.93
C GLU A 6 12.64 -7.26 -8.39
N SER A 7 12.47 -6.31 -7.50
CA SER A 7 11.16 -5.94 -6.97
C SER A 7 10.26 -5.34 -8.05
N LEU A 8 10.78 -4.44 -8.89
CA LEU A 8 10.05 -3.89 -10.03
C LEU A 8 9.64 -4.97 -11.04
N LYS A 9 10.53 -5.92 -11.32
CA LYS A 9 10.24 -7.05 -12.20
C LYS A 9 9.03 -7.84 -11.69
N ILE A 10 9.00 -8.18 -10.41
CA ILE A 10 7.88 -8.91 -9.80
C ILE A 10 6.57 -8.10 -9.92
N LEU A 11 6.61 -6.78 -9.70
CA LEU A 11 5.43 -5.93 -9.84
C LEU A 11 4.90 -5.90 -11.28
N LYS A 12 5.79 -5.85 -12.28
CA LYS A 12 5.41 -5.90 -13.70
C LYS A 12 4.87 -7.27 -14.10
N GLU A 13 5.52 -8.35 -13.69
CA GLU A 13 5.08 -9.73 -13.97
C GLU A 13 3.71 -10.08 -13.40
N THR A 14 3.27 -9.38 -12.35
CA THR A 14 1.99 -9.58 -11.70
C THR A 14 0.93 -8.54 -12.08
N ASP A 15 1.21 -7.69 -13.06
CA ASP A 15 0.36 -6.54 -13.44
C ASP A 15 0.05 -5.60 -12.26
N ALA A 16 0.88 -5.63 -11.21
CA ALA A 16 0.76 -4.71 -10.08
C ALA A 16 1.32 -3.33 -10.40
N LEU A 17 2.23 -3.22 -11.37
CA LEU A 17 2.69 -1.96 -11.97
C LEU A 17 2.40 -2.00 -13.46
N LEU A 18 1.51 -1.13 -13.91
CA LEU A 18 1.12 -0.96 -15.30
C LEU A 18 1.72 0.31 -15.88
N GLU A 19 2.11 0.27 -17.15
CA GLU A 19 2.55 1.42 -17.96
C GLU A 19 1.50 1.70 -19.03
N GLY A 20 1.17 2.99 -19.27
CA GLY A 20 0.13 3.40 -20.21
C GLY A 20 -0.43 4.77 -19.86
N HIS A 21 -1.65 5.07 -20.28
CA HIS A 21 -2.33 6.32 -19.96
C HIS A 21 -3.49 6.04 -19.00
N PHE A 22 -3.39 6.53 -17.77
CA PHE A 22 -4.36 6.26 -16.71
C PHE A 22 -4.97 7.55 -16.19
N ILE A 23 -6.28 7.52 -15.90
CA ILE A 23 -6.97 8.58 -15.14
C ILE A 23 -7.12 8.07 -13.69
N LEU A 24 -6.48 8.79 -12.77
CA LEU A 24 -6.49 8.46 -11.35
C LEU A 24 -7.82 8.90 -10.69
N SER A 25 -8.06 8.45 -9.46
CA SER A 25 -9.25 8.84 -8.69
C SER A 25 -9.32 10.36 -8.41
N SER A 26 -8.17 11.03 -8.39
CA SER A 26 -8.07 12.49 -8.29
C SER A 26 -8.48 13.25 -9.56
N GLY A 27 -8.70 12.55 -10.68
CA GLY A 27 -8.90 13.14 -11.99
C GLY A 27 -7.62 13.49 -12.74
N LEU A 28 -6.46 13.36 -12.10
CA LEU A 28 -5.18 13.56 -12.78
C LEU A 28 -4.84 12.37 -13.66
N HIS A 29 -4.08 12.63 -14.71
CA HIS A 29 -3.55 11.63 -15.62
C HIS A 29 -2.17 11.14 -15.16
N SER A 30 -1.83 9.90 -15.51
CA SER A 30 -0.53 9.31 -15.18
C SER A 30 -0.08 8.35 -16.27
N ASN A 31 1.24 8.21 -16.44
CA ASN A 31 1.84 7.21 -17.32
C ASN A 31 2.03 5.85 -16.65
N GLN A 32 1.77 5.76 -15.35
CA GLN A 32 1.88 4.51 -14.58
C GLN A 32 0.71 4.37 -13.60
N TYR A 33 0.33 3.12 -13.34
CA TYR A 33 -0.68 2.79 -12.33
C TYR A 33 -0.22 1.62 -11.48
N VAL A 34 -0.43 1.73 -10.16
CA VAL A 34 -0.07 0.70 -9.19
C VAL A 34 -1.33 0.09 -8.58
N GLN A 35 -1.39 -1.25 -8.55
CA GLN A 35 -2.44 -2.02 -7.91
C GLN A 35 -1.85 -3.25 -7.22
N CYS A 36 -1.37 -3.09 -6.00
CA CYS A 36 -0.71 -4.15 -5.24
C CYS A 36 -1.59 -5.38 -4.99
N ALA A 37 -2.92 -5.24 -5.00
CA ALA A 37 -3.83 -6.37 -4.93
C ALA A 37 -3.58 -7.44 -6.01
N LYS A 38 -3.07 -7.04 -7.19
CA LYS A 38 -2.65 -7.97 -8.23
C LYS A 38 -1.44 -8.82 -7.82
N LEU A 39 -0.41 -8.20 -7.28
CA LEU A 39 0.74 -8.91 -6.70
C LEU A 39 0.29 -9.85 -5.58
N LEU A 40 -0.51 -9.32 -4.65
CA LEU A 40 -0.94 -10.04 -3.44
C LEU A 40 -1.91 -11.20 -3.74
N SER A 41 -2.47 -11.26 -4.95
CA SER A 41 -3.27 -12.40 -5.41
C SER A 41 -2.41 -13.63 -5.78
N TYR A 42 -1.08 -13.50 -5.84
CA TYR A 42 -0.12 -14.60 -6.07
C TYR A 42 0.64 -14.89 -4.76
N PRO A 43 0.21 -15.88 -3.94
CA PRO A 43 0.79 -16.10 -2.60
C PRO A 43 2.32 -16.25 -2.59
N GLN A 44 2.90 -17.00 -3.54
CA GLN A 44 4.35 -17.17 -3.62
C GLN A 44 5.08 -15.87 -3.94
N LYS A 45 4.53 -15.01 -4.81
CA LYS A 45 5.11 -13.70 -5.12
C LYS A 45 4.96 -12.74 -3.94
N ALA A 46 3.80 -12.77 -3.26
CA ALA A 46 3.57 -12.01 -2.04
C ALA A 46 4.56 -12.39 -0.94
N GLU A 47 4.80 -13.70 -0.72
CA GLU A 47 5.77 -14.20 0.25
C GLU A 47 7.19 -13.67 -0.03
N ILE A 48 7.66 -13.72 -1.29
CA ILE A 48 8.99 -13.24 -1.69
C ILE A 48 9.13 -11.72 -1.43
N ILE A 49 8.14 -10.93 -1.84
CA ILE A 49 8.11 -9.47 -1.65
C ILE A 49 8.07 -9.13 -0.16
N CYS A 50 7.17 -9.74 0.59
CA CYS A 50 7.03 -9.49 2.02
C CYS A 50 8.27 -9.96 2.81
N SER A 51 8.95 -11.03 2.39
CA SER A 51 10.21 -11.45 2.99
C SER A 51 11.29 -10.38 2.88
N SER A 52 11.40 -9.75 1.72
CA SER A 52 12.32 -8.61 1.54
C SER A 52 11.91 -7.39 2.38
N LEU A 53 10.62 -7.10 2.48
CA LEU A 53 10.10 -6.02 3.32
C LEU A 53 10.37 -6.32 4.81
N CYS A 54 10.14 -7.55 5.28
CA CYS A 54 10.40 -7.96 6.67
C CYS A 54 11.87 -7.81 7.06
N LYS A 55 12.83 -8.07 6.16
CA LYS A 55 14.24 -7.81 6.41
C LYS A 55 14.49 -6.32 6.68
N LYS A 56 13.95 -5.45 5.83
CA LYS A 56 14.04 -3.99 6.05
C LYS A 56 13.35 -3.56 7.35
N ILE A 57 12.20 -4.14 7.67
CA ILE A 57 11.47 -3.86 8.91
C ILE A 57 12.35 -4.18 10.12
N ASN A 58 12.97 -5.37 10.16
CA ASN A 58 13.83 -5.79 11.26
C ASN A 58 15.09 -4.95 11.42
N GLU A 59 15.63 -4.39 10.33
CA GLU A 59 16.77 -3.46 10.37
C GLU A 59 16.39 -2.08 10.93
N ASN A 60 15.12 -1.71 10.94
CA ASN A 60 14.66 -0.36 11.21
C ASN A 60 13.77 -0.23 12.45
N PHE A 61 13.12 -1.30 12.87
CA PHE A 61 12.22 -1.32 14.01
C PHE A 61 12.55 -2.48 14.94
N ASN A 62 12.58 -2.19 16.23
CA ASN A 62 12.78 -3.18 17.29
C ASN A 62 11.49 -3.36 18.09
N LYS A 63 11.31 -4.55 18.67
CA LYS A 63 10.23 -4.86 19.63
C LYS A 63 8.82 -4.55 19.08
N ILE A 64 8.55 -4.99 17.85
CA ILE A 64 7.19 -4.94 17.31
C ILE A 64 6.34 -5.93 18.09
N ASP A 65 5.25 -5.46 18.71
CA ASP A 65 4.32 -6.32 19.46
C ASP A 65 3.14 -6.72 18.58
N ILE A 66 2.58 -5.77 17.81
CA ILE A 66 1.41 -5.98 16.97
C ILE A 66 1.52 -5.19 15.65
N ILE A 67 0.93 -5.72 14.60
CA ILE A 67 0.79 -5.06 13.30
C ILE A 67 -0.65 -4.58 13.15
N LEU A 68 -0.81 -3.32 12.73
CA LEU A 68 -2.10 -2.73 12.36
C LEU A 68 -2.09 -2.39 10.87
N SER A 69 -3.13 -2.80 10.15
CA SER A 69 -3.26 -2.52 8.73
C SER A 69 -4.59 -1.85 8.39
N PRO A 70 -4.64 -0.85 7.51
CA PRO A 70 -5.91 -0.31 7.03
C PRO A 70 -6.56 -1.26 6.02
N ALA A 71 -7.84 -1.55 6.20
CA ALA A 71 -8.61 -2.28 5.21
C ALA A 71 -8.88 -1.40 3.96
N ILE A 72 -8.93 -1.96 2.75
CA ILE A 72 -8.87 -3.38 2.42
C ILE A 72 -7.46 -3.76 1.93
N GLY A 73 -6.74 -2.83 1.25
CA GLY A 73 -5.44 -3.09 0.60
C GLY A 73 -4.39 -3.63 1.57
N GLY A 74 -4.33 -3.05 2.77
CA GLY A 74 -3.35 -3.41 3.78
C GLY A 74 -3.56 -4.78 4.45
N ILE A 75 -4.77 -5.39 4.36
CA ILE A 75 -5.05 -6.63 5.10
C ILE A 75 -4.11 -7.76 4.68
N VAL A 76 -3.99 -8.02 3.38
CA VAL A 76 -3.23 -9.18 2.88
C VAL A 76 -1.74 -8.99 3.14
N VAL A 77 -1.19 -7.81 2.86
CA VAL A 77 0.22 -7.51 3.12
C VAL A 77 0.52 -7.53 4.63
N GLY A 78 -0.37 -6.97 5.45
CA GLY A 78 -0.22 -6.97 6.90
C GLY A 78 -0.21 -8.37 7.47
N TYR A 79 -1.16 -9.23 7.05
CA TYR A 79 -1.22 -10.63 7.44
C TYR A 79 0.08 -11.37 7.07
N GLU A 80 0.56 -11.20 5.84
CA GLU A 80 1.76 -11.88 5.38
C GLU A 80 3.02 -11.40 6.12
N VAL A 81 3.15 -10.08 6.34
CA VAL A 81 4.24 -9.51 7.15
C VAL A 81 4.17 -10.03 8.59
N GLY A 82 2.97 -10.05 9.19
CA GLY A 82 2.78 -10.58 10.54
C GLY A 82 3.12 -12.07 10.66
N ARG A 83 2.69 -12.87 9.69
CA ARG A 83 3.05 -14.29 9.60
C ARG A 83 4.58 -14.48 9.59
N GLN A 84 5.29 -13.71 8.78
CA GLN A 84 6.75 -13.81 8.64
C GLN A 84 7.51 -13.29 9.86
N LEU A 85 7.00 -12.26 10.52
CA LEU A 85 7.60 -11.71 11.74
C LEU A 85 7.17 -12.43 13.02
N GLY A 86 6.20 -13.36 12.93
CA GLY A 86 5.62 -14.05 14.10
C GLY A 86 4.87 -13.07 15.02
N ARG A 87 4.11 -12.12 14.44
CA ARG A 87 3.39 -11.09 15.19
C ARG A 87 1.89 -11.15 14.93
N GLU A 88 1.11 -10.87 15.97
CA GLU A 88 -0.32 -10.65 15.83
C GLU A 88 -0.58 -9.54 14.80
N THR A 89 -1.59 -9.74 13.96
CA THR A 89 -1.96 -8.76 12.94
C THR A 89 -3.45 -8.50 13.00
N ILE A 90 -3.80 -7.25 13.18
CA ILE A 90 -5.17 -6.75 13.17
C ILE A 90 -5.34 -5.72 12.07
N PHE A 91 -6.59 -5.37 11.76
CA PHE A 91 -6.87 -4.35 10.77
C PHE A 91 -7.99 -3.40 11.20
N ALA A 92 -7.90 -2.17 10.71
CA ALA A 92 -8.94 -1.16 10.85
C ALA A 92 -9.82 -1.13 9.60
N GLU A 93 -11.14 -1.06 9.79
CA GLU A 93 -12.12 -1.03 8.70
C GLU A 93 -12.75 0.36 8.60
N ARG A 94 -13.08 0.77 7.37
CA ARG A 94 -13.77 2.04 7.16
C ARG A 94 -15.23 1.94 7.56
N SER A 95 -15.65 2.80 8.48
CA SER A 95 -17.02 2.95 8.94
C SER A 95 -17.33 4.43 9.06
N ASN A 96 -18.43 4.87 8.47
CA ASN A 96 -18.85 6.28 8.49
C ASN A 96 -17.72 7.27 8.11
N GLY A 97 -16.92 6.91 7.12
CA GLY A 97 -15.85 7.76 6.60
C GLY A 97 -14.50 7.68 7.33
N SER A 98 -14.42 7.04 8.49
CA SER A 98 -13.19 6.90 9.29
C SER A 98 -12.78 5.44 9.46
N LEU A 99 -11.48 5.19 9.65
CA LEU A 99 -10.97 3.87 10.03
C LEU A 99 -11.18 3.65 11.52
N ILE A 100 -11.71 2.49 11.89
CA ILE A 100 -11.94 2.06 13.27
C ILE A 100 -11.60 0.59 13.46
N LEU A 101 -11.26 0.18 14.67
CA LEU A 101 -11.17 -1.23 15.03
C LEU A 101 -12.59 -1.80 15.18
N ARG A 102 -12.77 -3.02 14.65
CA ARG A 102 -13.99 -3.81 14.75
C ARG A 102 -13.62 -5.24 15.10
N ARG A 103 -14.61 -6.15 15.11
CA ARG A 103 -14.38 -7.61 15.30
C ARG A 103 -13.69 -7.93 16.63
N ASP A 104 -13.97 -7.13 17.65
CA ASP A 104 -13.36 -7.22 18.98
C ASP A 104 -11.83 -7.08 19.00
N PHE A 105 -11.23 -6.57 17.90
CA PHE A 105 -9.82 -6.21 17.90
C PHE A 105 -9.52 -5.11 18.91
N LYS A 106 -8.46 -5.31 19.68
CA LYS A 106 -7.99 -4.37 20.70
C LYS A 106 -6.50 -4.14 20.54
N ILE A 107 -6.09 -2.93 20.89
CA ILE A 107 -4.67 -2.60 21.07
C ILE A 107 -4.52 -2.25 22.54
N GLU A 108 -3.73 -3.03 23.27
CA GLU A 108 -3.48 -2.76 24.67
C GLU A 108 -2.53 -1.57 24.84
N GLU A 109 -2.66 -0.89 25.97
CA GLU A 109 -1.83 0.26 26.32
C GLU A 109 -0.34 -0.13 26.34
N ASN A 110 0.52 0.76 25.86
CA ASN A 110 1.97 0.60 25.78
C ASN A 110 2.52 -0.43 24.76
N LEU A 111 1.68 -1.16 24.02
CA LEU A 111 2.16 -2.02 22.94
C LEU A 111 2.86 -1.21 21.84
N ASN A 112 3.91 -1.77 21.27
CA ASN A 112 4.64 -1.21 20.14
C ASN A 112 3.96 -1.65 18.84
N VAL A 113 3.34 -0.71 18.14
CA VAL A 113 2.53 -0.95 16.94
C VAL A 113 3.31 -0.53 15.70
N LEU A 114 3.41 -1.43 14.74
CA LEU A 114 3.86 -1.12 13.37
C LEU A 114 2.63 -1.05 12.45
N ILE A 115 2.46 0.03 11.70
CA ILE A 115 1.40 0.13 10.69
C ILE A 115 1.94 -0.36 9.36
N VAL A 116 1.24 -1.33 8.73
CA VAL A 116 1.62 -1.93 7.44
C VAL A 116 0.54 -1.70 6.41
N GLU A 117 0.92 -1.13 5.26
CA GLU A 117 0.05 -0.82 4.12
C GLU A 117 0.64 -1.41 2.82
N ASP A 118 -0.15 -1.59 1.79
CA ASP A 118 0.36 -2.01 0.49
C ASP A 118 1.04 -0.85 -0.26
N VAL A 119 0.38 0.30 -0.33
CA VAL A 119 0.89 1.51 -1.00
C VAL A 119 0.60 2.76 -0.17
N ILE A 120 1.62 3.47 0.24
CA ILE A 120 1.46 4.80 0.86
C ILE A 120 1.52 5.87 -0.23
N THR A 121 0.45 6.67 -0.35
CA THR A 121 0.37 7.81 -1.28
C THR A 121 0.25 9.12 -0.52
N THR A 122 -0.97 9.55 -0.19
CA THR A 122 -1.23 10.75 0.62
C THR A 122 -1.00 10.52 2.11
N GLY A 123 -0.79 9.28 2.53
CA GLY A 123 -0.66 8.92 3.94
C GLY A 123 -1.96 8.95 4.74
N LYS A 124 -3.12 9.22 4.12
CA LYS A 124 -4.40 9.37 4.84
C LYS A 124 -4.74 8.13 5.66
N SER A 125 -4.72 6.93 5.06
CA SER A 125 -5.10 5.69 5.75
C SER A 125 -4.16 5.38 6.91
N VAL A 126 -2.85 5.49 6.69
CA VAL A 126 -1.86 5.22 7.75
C VAL A 126 -1.93 6.26 8.87
N SER A 127 -2.26 7.53 8.56
CA SER A 127 -2.47 8.57 9.57
C SER A 127 -3.76 8.34 10.39
N GLU A 128 -4.81 7.81 9.77
CA GLU A 128 -6.03 7.40 10.49
C GLU A 128 -5.72 6.22 11.44
N CYS A 129 -4.92 5.24 10.99
CA CYS A 129 -4.44 4.14 11.84
C CYS A 129 -3.55 4.66 12.99
N ALA A 130 -2.70 5.65 12.75
CA ALA A 130 -1.87 6.27 13.79
C ALA A 130 -2.73 6.88 14.92
N LYS A 131 -3.85 7.53 14.59
CA LYS A 131 -4.80 8.04 15.59
C LYS A 131 -5.43 6.91 16.41
N ILE A 132 -5.70 5.75 15.82
CA ILE A 132 -6.19 4.58 16.56
C ILE A 132 -5.14 4.13 17.57
N VAL A 133 -3.87 4.07 17.19
CA VAL A 133 -2.76 3.72 18.10
C VAL A 133 -2.69 4.72 19.26
N GLU A 134 -2.77 6.03 18.98
CA GLU A 134 -2.74 7.10 19.97
C GLU A 134 -3.91 7.02 20.95
N ILE A 135 -5.13 6.86 20.45
CA ILE A 135 -6.35 6.75 21.27
C ILE A 135 -6.26 5.56 22.25
N ASN A 136 -5.62 4.47 21.84
CA ASN A 136 -5.40 3.29 22.69
C ASN A 136 -4.15 3.42 23.58
N LYS A 137 -3.49 4.59 23.61
CA LYS A 137 -2.28 4.87 24.38
C LYS A 137 -1.13 3.87 24.10
N ALA A 138 -1.09 3.33 22.88
CA ALA A 138 -0.04 2.47 22.40
C ALA A 138 1.08 3.31 21.74
N LYS A 139 2.20 2.68 21.43
CA LYS A 139 3.39 3.33 20.87
C LYS A 139 3.47 3.05 19.38
N LEU A 140 3.31 4.08 18.55
CA LEU A 140 3.54 3.98 17.13
C LEU A 140 5.05 3.91 16.85
N LEU A 141 5.53 2.80 16.28
CA LEU A 141 6.92 2.66 15.85
C LEU A 141 7.18 3.38 14.53
N GLY A 142 6.24 3.28 13.60
CA GLY A 142 6.31 3.85 12.27
C GLY A 142 5.43 3.09 11.28
N TYR A 143 5.82 3.19 10.01
CA TYR A 143 5.05 2.63 8.89
C TYR A 143 5.93 1.74 8.04
N ALA A 144 5.35 0.68 7.48
CA ALA A 144 5.97 -0.13 6.45
C ALA A 144 5.02 -0.33 5.27
N CYS A 145 5.56 -0.39 4.05
CA CYS A 145 4.75 -0.64 2.85
C CYS A 145 5.57 -1.33 1.75
N ILE A 146 4.87 -1.96 0.82
CA ILE A 146 5.53 -2.48 -0.38
C ILE A 146 6.01 -1.30 -1.22
N ILE A 147 5.13 -0.32 -1.47
CA ILE A 147 5.44 0.82 -2.34
C ILE A 147 5.18 2.14 -1.60
N ASP A 148 6.21 2.96 -1.50
CA ASP A 148 6.10 4.36 -1.08
C ASP A 148 6.00 5.25 -2.32
N ARG A 149 4.87 5.95 -2.45
CA ARG A 149 4.60 6.99 -3.46
C ARG A 149 4.36 8.34 -2.82
N SER A 150 4.68 8.47 -1.53
CA SER A 150 4.53 9.75 -0.85
C SER A 150 5.49 10.79 -1.44
N ASN A 151 4.97 12.00 -1.64
CA ASN A 151 5.77 13.16 -2.01
C ASN A 151 6.21 13.94 -0.75
N LYS A 152 7.00 14.98 -0.93
CA LYS A 152 7.52 15.81 0.17
C LYS A 152 6.44 16.59 0.94
N GLU A 153 5.22 16.67 0.40
CA GLU A 153 4.09 17.39 1.02
C GLU A 153 3.32 16.51 2.02
N VAL A 154 3.59 15.20 2.03
CA VAL A 154 2.93 14.28 2.96
C VAL A 154 3.56 14.41 4.33
N LEU A 155 2.82 15.04 5.25
CA LEU A 155 3.24 15.23 6.64
C LEU A 155 3.03 13.93 7.45
N ILE A 156 3.93 12.99 7.27
CA ILE A 156 4.03 11.79 8.12
C ILE A 156 5.23 11.99 9.06
N ASN A 157 4.95 12.18 10.33
CA ASN A 157 5.99 12.50 11.33
C ASN A 157 6.86 11.29 11.75
N ASN A 158 6.44 10.07 11.37
CA ASN A 158 7.15 8.84 11.75
C ASN A 158 7.85 8.22 10.53
N LYS A 159 8.83 7.38 10.81
CA LYS A 159 9.62 6.68 9.81
C LYS A 159 8.77 5.78 8.91
N ILE A 160 8.96 5.88 7.60
CA ILE A 160 8.41 4.96 6.61
C ILE A 160 9.53 4.04 6.13
N VAL A 161 9.29 2.73 6.21
CA VAL A 161 10.14 1.69 5.61
C VAL A 161 9.40 1.10 4.43
N SER A 162 9.92 1.31 3.23
CA SER A 162 9.33 0.76 2.00
C SER A 162 10.28 -0.21 1.30
N LEU A 163 9.70 -1.18 0.59
CA LEU A 163 10.51 -2.02 -0.28
C LEU A 163 10.96 -1.24 -1.50
N ILE A 164 10.03 -0.49 -2.11
CA ILE A 164 10.27 0.34 -3.29
C ILE A 164 9.75 1.76 -3.05
N LYS A 165 10.50 2.75 -3.49
CA LYS A 165 10.01 4.13 -3.64
C LYS A 165 9.78 4.42 -5.11
N LEU A 166 8.55 4.80 -5.48
CA LEU A 166 8.16 5.12 -6.86
C LEU A 166 7.71 6.57 -6.95
N GLU A 167 8.40 7.34 -7.78
CA GLU A 167 7.97 8.68 -8.19
C GLU A 167 7.14 8.57 -9.46
N ILE A 168 5.83 8.58 -9.33
CA ILE A 168 4.92 8.51 -10.46
C ILE A 168 4.46 9.92 -10.82
N LYS A 169 4.79 10.34 -12.04
CA LYS A 169 4.38 11.65 -12.56
C LYS A 169 2.88 11.70 -12.81
N THR A 170 2.27 12.81 -12.42
CA THR A 170 0.86 13.10 -12.68
C THR A 170 0.72 14.40 -13.45
N PHE A 171 -0.30 14.49 -14.31
CA PHE A 171 -0.53 15.60 -15.22
C PHE A 171 -1.99 16.02 -15.17
N LYS A 172 -2.27 17.30 -15.35
CA LYS A 172 -3.62 17.77 -15.67
C LYS A 172 -3.93 17.47 -17.13
N GLU A 173 -5.20 17.37 -17.49
CA GLU A 173 -5.64 17.05 -18.84
C GLU A 173 -5.08 18.03 -19.89
N ASN A 174 -4.97 19.31 -19.55
CA ASN A 174 -4.42 20.34 -20.42
C ASN A 174 -2.87 20.40 -20.46
N GLU A 175 -2.19 19.60 -19.63
CA GLU A 175 -0.72 19.54 -19.48
C GLU A 175 -0.15 18.16 -19.87
N LEU A 176 -0.91 17.38 -20.64
CA LEU A 176 -0.51 16.03 -21.03
C LEU A 176 0.72 16.05 -21.96
N PRO A 177 1.74 15.22 -21.69
CA PRO A 177 2.80 14.97 -22.64
C PRO A 177 2.27 14.37 -23.94
N ASP A 178 2.91 14.70 -25.07
CA ASP A 178 2.47 14.25 -26.40
C ASP A 178 2.43 12.73 -26.55
N GLU A 179 3.26 12.03 -25.81
CA GLU A 179 3.27 10.56 -25.75
C GLU A 179 1.97 10.01 -25.16
N LEU A 180 1.47 10.63 -24.08
CA LEU A 180 0.22 10.22 -23.44
C LEU A 180 -1.01 10.60 -24.26
N LYS A 181 -0.98 11.71 -24.97
CA LYS A 181 -2.09 12.13 -25.86
C LYS A 181 -2.40 11.09 -26.94
N LYS A 182 -1.40 10.30 -27.36
CA LYS A 182 -1.53 9.26 -28.40
C LYS A 182 -2.16 7.96 -27.88
N ILE A 183 -2.25 7.79 -26.55
CA ILE A 183 -2.75 6.58 -25.90
C ILE A 183 -4.13 6.88 -25.33
N ALA A 184 -5.12 6.06 -25.65
CA ALA A 184 -6.46 6.21 -25.06
C ALA A 184 -6.40 6.01 -23.53
N PRO A 185 -6.94 6.94 -22.73
CA PRO A 185 -6.86 6.84 -21.28
C PRO A 185 -7.74 5.72 -20.72
N ILE A 186 -7.23 5.02 -19.72
CA ILE A 186 -7.94 3.98 -18.98
C ILE A 186 -8.18 4.50 -17.55
N LYS A 187 -9.38 4.29 -17.01
CA LYS A 187 -9.70 4.58 -15.63
C LYS A 187 -9.73 3.27 -14.83
N PRO A 188 -8.60 2.87 -14.24
CA PRO A 188 -8.53 1.65 -13.43
C PRO A 188 -9.16 1.87 -12.05
N GLY A 189 -9.46 0.78 -11.34
CA GLY A 189 -9.91 0.81 -9.95
C GLY A 189 -11.28 0.19 -9.72
N SER A 190 -11.58 -0.08 -8.46
CA SER A 190 -12.82 -0.76 -8.00
C SER A 190 -14.09 0.05 -8.20
N SER A 191 -13.99 1.35 -8.46
CA SER A 191 -15.13 2.25 -8.64
C SER A 191 -15.82 2.14 -10.02
N ASN A 192 -15.30 1.33 -10.95
CA ASN A 192 -15.91 1.14 -12.26
C ASN A 192 -15.90 -0.33 -12.70
N PRO A 193 -16.76 -1.19 -12.13
CA PRO A 193 -16.81 -2.63 -12.43
C PRO A 193 -17.20 -2.95 -13.88
N SER A 194 -17.86 -2.00 -14.58
CA SER A 194 -18.45 -2.25 -15.90
C SER A 194 -17.47 -2.34 -17.06
N LYS A 195 -16.18 -2.02 -16.87
CA LYS A 195 -15.15 -2.06 -17.93
C LYS A 195 -14.20 -3.25 -17.89
N TRP A 196 -14.33 -4.13 -16.95
CA TRP A 196 -13.70 -5.46 -17.04
C TRP A 196 -14.52 -6.33 -17.98
N LYS A 197 -14.46 -6.01 -19.28
CA LYS A 197 -15.06 -6.87 -20.29
C LYS A 197 -14.32 -8.19 -20.31
N LYS A 198 -15.09 -9.28 -20.20
CA LYS A 198 -14.81 -10.69 -20.50
C LYS A 198 -14.00 -10.93 -21.81
N LYS A 199 -12.87 -10.29 -22.04
CA LYS A 199 -12.08 -10.49 -23.24
C LYS A 199 -10.90 -11.44 -23.07
N ASP A 200 -10.61 -11.85 -21.84
CA ASP A 200 -9.44 -12.71 -21.54
C ASP A 200 -9.79 -13.93 -20.69
N LEU A 201 -11.00 -14.50 -20.89
CA LEU A 201 -11.38 -15.81 -20.38
C LEU A 201 -11.64 -16.73 -21.60
N ALA A 202 -10.64 -16.92 -22.43
CA ALA A 202 -10.59 -17.98 -23.42
C ALA A 202 -9.21 -18.62 -23.36
#